data_a5cf7c41821e4ad031d942b14ac5a70c
#
_entry.id   a5cf7c41821e4ad031d942b14ac5a70c
#
_cell.length_a   1.000
_cell.length_b   1.000
_cell.length_c   1.000
_cell.angle_alpha   90.00
_cell.angle_beta   90.00
_cell.angle_gamma   90.00
#
_symmetry.space_group_name_H-M   'P 1'
#
loop_
_entity.id
_entity.type
_entity.pdbx_description
1 polymer ?
#
loop_
_entity_poly.entity_id
_entity_poly.type
_entity_poly.pdbx_seq_one_letter_code
_entity_poly.pdbx_strand_id
1 'polypeptide(L)'
;MTEPLATQLEAYRRDDLLVLRRLSESRGIAQIRAWTDEVPSHPEGPGAGYMVYGETSLTKPGRRRISRSENFYARHAGSKALFDGGKPLDAVSQLLGEPAVLFKDKINFNTAGGDGFRPRPNQQAGWSVYARLFVTALVSIDEATPENGGLELAAGHHRRGLIGEEWKPLTEANLSAVQFAAHPASPGDVVFFDSYVPISRGRTARPRPVASSA
;
A
#
# COMPACT_ATOMS: atom_id res chain seq x y z
N MET A 1 21.88 -2.42 5.36
CA MET A 1 21.47 -3.83 5.25
C MET A 1 20.18 -3.86 4.47
N THR A 2 20.08 -4.68 3.47
CA THR A 2 19.06 -4.59 2.42
C THR A 2 18.13 -5.79 2.37
N GLU A 3 18.36 -6.78 3.21
CA GLU A 3 17.59 -8.02 3.28
C GLU A 3 17.05 -8.23 4.69
N PRO A 4 15.87 -8.84 4.84
CA PRO A 4 15.35 -9.20 6.15
C PRO A 4 16.31 -10.13 6.87
N LEU A 5 16.63 -9.81 8.12
CA LEU A 5 17.38 -10.72 8.99
C LEU A 5 16.50 -11.92 9.36
N ALA A 6 17.12 -13.02 9.76
CA ALA A 6 16.38 -14.23 10.19
C ALA A 6 15.33 -13.93 11.26
N THR A 7 15.65 -13.07 12.23
CA THR A 7 14.72 -12.61 13.27
C THR A 7 13.54 -11.81 12.73
N GLN A 8 13.73 -11.05 11.64
CA GLN A 8 12.66 -10.31 10.97
C GLN A 8 11.74 -11.24 10.17
N LEU A 9 12.29 -12.27 9.52
CA LEU A 9 11.51 -13.31 8.86
C LEU A 9 10.66 -14.10 9.86
N GLU A 10 11.20 -14.43 11.03
CA GLU A 10 10.44 -15.05 12.11
C GLU A 10 9.33 -14.16 12.64
N ALA A 11 9.60 -12.86 12.83
CA ALA A 11 8.59 -11.89 13.23
C ALA A 11 7.48 -11.78 12.18
N TYR A 12 7.82 -11.72 10.89
CA TYR A 12 6.83 -11.72 9.82
C TYR A 12 5.98 -13.00 9.83
N ARG A 13 6.58 -14.18 9.96
CA ARG A 13 5.85 -15.46 10.04
C ARG A 13 4.89 -15.55 11.23
N ARG A 14 5.17 -14.81 12.29
CA ARG A 14 4.32 -14.74 13.49
C ARG A 14 3.17 -13.73 13.32
N ASP A 15 3.48 -12.54 12.81
CA ASP A 15 2.61 -11.37 12.84
C ASP A 15 2.03 -10.99 11.48
N ASP A 16 2.54 -11.57 10.36
CA ASP A 16 2.24 -11.21 8.95
C ASP A 16 2.49 -9.76 8.60
N LEU A 17 3.33 -9.14 9.36
CA LEU A 17 3.67 -7.75 9.24
C LEU A 17 5.17 -7.57 9.49
N LEU A 18 5.82 -6.85 8.59
CA LEU A 18 7.22 -6.45 8.74
C LEU A 18 7.40 -5.02 8.25
N VAL A 19 8.10 -4.21 9.02
CA VAL A 19 8.52 -2.86 8.60
C VAL A 19 10.03 -2.85 8.43
N LEU A 20 10.50 -2.68 7.21
CA LEU A 20 11.91 -2.44 6.93
C LEU A 20 12.14 -0.94 6.75
N ARG A 21 12.95 -0.38 7.65
CA ARG A 21 13.26 1.05 7.65
C ARG A 21 14.33 1.36 6.61
N ARG A 22 14.10 2.42 5.83
CA ARG A 22 15.02 2.91 4.80
C ARG A 22 15.48 1.83 3.81
N LEU A 23 14.58 0.92 3.45
CA LEU A 23 14.86 -0.10 2.44
C LEU A 23 15.13 0.52 1.07
N SER A 24 14.38 1.57 0.73
CA SER A 24 14.61 2.38 -0.47
C SER A 24 15.46 3.61 -0.12
N GLU A 25 16.49 3.86 -0.92
CA GLU A 25 17.41 4.98 -0.72
C GLU A 25 16.74 6.31 -1.09
N SER A 26 17.19 7.42 -0.49
CA SER A 26 16.60 8.75 -0.71
C SER A 26 16.56 9.16 -2.18
N ARG A 27 17.60 8.82 -2.97
CA ARG A 27 17.62 9.09 -4.42
C ARG A 27 16.52 8.31 -5.16
N GLY A 28 16.30 7.04 -4.81
CA GLY A 28 15.23 6.23 -5.37
C GLY A 28 13.85 6.78 -5.02
N ILE A 29 13.65 7.21 -3.78
CA ILE A 29 12.39 7.82 -3.34
C ILE A 29 12.12 9.15 -4.05
N ALA A 30 13.13 10.00 -4.24
CA ALA A 30 12.98 11.24 -5.02
C ALA A 30 12.55 10.95 -6.47
N GLN A 31 13.12 9.92 -7.08
CA GLN A 31 12.73 9.49 -8.43
C GLN A 31 11.30 8.94 -8.48
N ILE A 32 10.91 8.08 -7.54
CA ILE A 32 9.55 7.56 -7.44
C ILE A 32 8.54 8.70 -7.22
N ARG A 33 8.89 9.69 -6.40
CA ARG A 33 8.06 10.88 -6.19
C ARG A 33 7.86 11.65 -7.48
N ALA A 34 8.92 11.92 -8.25
CA ALA A 34 8.81 12.59 -9.54
C ALA A 34 7.85 11.85 -10.48
N TRP A 35 7.96 10.54 -10.60
CA TRP A 35 7.03 9.72 -11.41
C TRP A 35 5.58 9.77 -10.88
N THR A 36 5.42 9.79 -9.57
CA THR A 36 4.10 9.90 -8.94
C THR A 36 3.45 11.25 -9.23
N ASP A 37 4.24 12.31 -9.30
CA ASP A 37 3.77 13.68 -9.61
C ASP A 37 3.36 13.85 -11.07
N GLU A 38 3.73 12.94 -11.97
CA GLU A 38 3.25 12.90 -13.36
C GLU A 38 1.82 12.33 -13.48
N VAL A 39 1.37 11.50 -12.55
CA VAL A 39 0.07 10.79 -12.61
C VAL A 39 -1.12 11.75 -12.81
N PRO A 40 -1.20 12.93 -12.17
CA PRO A 40 -2.30 13.88 -12.38
C PRO A 40 -2.44 14.40 -13.82
N SER A 41 -1.40 14.31 -14.64
CA SER A 41 -1.44 14.71 -16.05
C SER A 41 -2.07 13.65 -16.95
N HIS A 42 -2.29 12.43 -16.46
CA HIS A 42 -2.89 11.36 -17.23
C HIS A 42 -4.43 11.40 -17.15
N PRO A 43 -5.13 11.04 -18.25
CA PRO A 43 -6.59 11.02 -18.25
C PRO A 43 -7.13 9.98 -17.28
N GLU A 44 -8.26 10.29 -16.66
CA GLU A 44 -9.00 9.35 -15.81
C GLU A 44 -9.82 8.37 -16.68
N GLY A 45 -10.01 7.14 -16.17
CA GLY A 45 -10.96 6.18 -16.71
C GLY A 45 -10.34 5.01 -17.47
N PRO A 46 -11.19 4.05 -17.88
CA PRO A 46 -10.78 2.85 -18.59
C PRO A 46 -10.27 3.20 -20.01
N GLY A 47 -9.23 2.50 -20.45
CA GLY A 47 -8.61 2.70 -21.76
C GLY A 47 -7.45 3.70 -21.77
N ALA A 48 -7.33 4.59 -20.77
CA ALA A 48 -6.11 5.31 -20.51
C ALA A 48 -5.03 4.30 -20.04
N GLY A 49 -3.79 4.56 -20.41
CA GLY A 49 -2.68 3.66 -20.06
C GLY A 49 -2.54 3.38 -18.56
N TYR A 50 -2.86 4.38 -17.76
CA TYR A 50 -2.93 4.33 -16.31
C TYR A 50 -4.40 4.31 -15.88
N MET A 51 -4.73 3.45 -14.93
CA MET A 51 -6.07 3.47 -14.34
C MET A 51 -6.09 4.49 -13.20
N VAL A 52 -6.49 5.73 -13.51
CA VAL A 52 -6.58 6.82 -12.53
C VAL A 52 -7.99 6.89 -11.97
N TYR A 53 -8.10 6.91 -10.65
CA TYR A 53 -9.37 6.97 -9.93
C TYR A 53 -9.46 8.27 -9.13
N GLY A 54 -10.52 9.02 -9.39
CA GLY A 54 -10.82 10.24 -8.66
C GLY A 54 -11.95 10.06 -7.66
N GLU A 55 -11.97 10.92 -6.65
CA GLU A 55 -13.04 11.04 -5.67
C GLU A 55 -13.36 12.52 -5.41
N THR A 56 -14.53 12.82 -4.84
CA THR A 56 -14.88 14.18 -4.44
C THR A 56 -14.25 14.50 -3.08
N SER A 57 -13.63 15.67 -2.95
CA SER A 57 -13.05 16.10 -1.68
C SER A 57 -14.11 16.30 -0.61
N LEU A 58 -13.90 15.74 0.58
CA LEU A 58 -14.78 15.94 1.74
C LEU A 58 -14.66 17.35 2.36
N THR A 59 -13.53 18.01 2.14
CA THR A 59 -13.24 19.34 2.73
C THR A 59 -13.43 20.51 1.76
N LYS A 60 -13.54 20.24 0.45
CA LYS A 60 -13.74 21.24 -0.61
C LYS A 60 -14.86 20.77 -1.54
N PRO A 61 -16.12 21.16 -1.29
CA PRO A 61 -17.27 20.73 -2.09
C PRO A 61 -17.05 20.98 -3.59
N GLY A 62 -17.41 20.00 -4.42
CA GLY A 62 -17.28 20.08 -5.87
C GLY A 62 -15.86 19.89 -6.42
N ARG A 63 -14.83 19.84 -5.58
CA ARG A 63 -13.46 19.62 -6.03
C ARG A 63 -13.16 18.12 -6.14
N ARG A 64 -12.78 17.67 -7.34
CA ARG A 64 -12.24 16.33 -7.55
C ARG A 64 -10.78 16.27 -7.11
N ARG A 65 -10.38 15.09 -6.68
CA ARG A 65 -9.00 14.72 -6.33
C ARG A 65 -8.72 13.30 -6.78
N ILE A 66 -7.48 12.99 -7.08
CA ILE A 66 -7.05 11.62 -7.36
C ILE A 66 -6.92 10.90 -6.02
N SER A 67 -7.51 9.72 -5.93
CA SER A 67 -7.41 8.84 -4.76
C SER A 67 -6.37 7.74 -4.97
N ARG A 68 -6.28 7.19 -6.19
CA ARG A 68 -5.31 6.17 -6.55
C ARG A 68 -5.04 6.10 -8.04
N SER A 69 -3.91 5.49 -8.41
CA SER A 69 -3.61 5.03 -9.76
C SER A 69 -3.17 3.58 -9.72
N GLU A 70 -3.51 2.80 -10.73
CA GLU A 70 -3.17 1.39 -10.88
C GLU A 70 -2.68 1.10 -12.31
N ASN A 71 -2.06 -0.05 -12.55
CA ASN A 71 -1.61 -0.53 -13.86
C ASN A 71 -0.59 0.38 -14.57
N PHE A 72 0.37 0.91 -13.80
CA PHE A 72 1.45 1.74 -14.34
C PHE A 72 2.73 0.96 -14.60
N TYR A 73 2.94 -0.19 -13.98
CA TYR A 73 4.12 -1.03 -14.14
C TYR A 73 4.48 -1.29 -15.62
N ALA A 74 3.53 -1.77 -16.40
CA ALA A 74 3.78 -2.14 -17.81
C ALA A 74 3.99 -0.94 -18.74
N ARG A 75 3.74 0.29 -18.27
CA ARG A 75 3.67 1.48 -19.11
C ARG A 75 4.69 2.55 -18.74
N HIS A 76 5.31 2.43 -17.59
CA HIS A 76 6.33 3.37 -17.13
C HIS A 76 7.65 2.64 -16.92
N ALA A 77 8.64 2.90 -17.78
CA ALA A 77 9.93 2.17 -17.79
C ALA A 77 10.67 2.23 -16.44
N GLY A 78 10.63 3.38 -15.76
CA GLY A 78 11.24 3.53 -14.44
C GLY A 78 10.52 2.70 -13.36
N SER A 79 9.18 2.69 -13.38
CA SER A 79 8.39 1.84 -12.47
C SER A 79 8.65 0.37 -12.74
N LYS A 80 8.70 -0.02 -14.03
CA LYS A 80 9.04 -1.39 -14.41
C LYS A 80 10.41 -1.80 -13.86
N ALA A 81 11.43 -0.99 -14.03
CA ALA A 81 12.77 -1.27 -13.51
C ALA A 81 12.80 -1.37 -11.97
N LEU A 82 11.97 -0.58 -11.27
CA LEU A 82 11.83 -0.64 -9.82
C LEU A 82 11.21 -1.96 -9.34
N PHE A 83 10.22 -2.48 -10.07
CA PHE A 83 9.49 -3.69 -9.68
C PHE A 83 10.10 -4.99 -10.22
N ASP A 84 10.81 -4.96 -11.36
CA ASP A 84 11.47 -6.14 -11.93
C ASP A 84 12.76 -6.52 -11.20
N GLY A 85 13.28 -5.63 -10.39
CA GLY A 85 14.49 -5.86 -9.62
C GLY A 85 14.60 -4.86 -8.47
N GLY A 86 15.29 -5.25 -7.44
CA GLY A 86 15.59 -4.37 -6.33
C GLY A 86 15.07 -4.86 -4.99
N LYS A 87 15.50 -4.16 -3.95
CA LYS A 87 15.36 -4.56 -2.55
C LYS A 87 13.93 -4.94 -2.12
N PRO A 88 12.85 -4.25 -2.56
CA PRO A 88 11.51 -4.66 -2.17
C PRO A 88 11.08 -6.02 -2.74
N LEU A 89 11.41 -6.32 -4.01
CA LEU A 89 11.10 -7.60 -4.63
C LEU A 89 11.90 -8.74 -4.00
N ASP A 90 13.20 -8.50 -3.73
CA ASP A 90 14.06 -9.46 -3.05
C ASP A 90 13.53 -9.79 -1.65
N ALA A 91 13.10 -8.76 -0.91
CA ALA A 91 12.49 -8.95 0.41
C ALA A 91 11.18 -9.75 0.33
N VAL A 92 10.29 -9.46 -0.63
CA VAL A 92 9.06 -10.24 -0.83
C VAL A 92 9.38 -11.69 -1.16
N SER A 93 10.36 -11.96 -2.02
CA SER A 93 10.79 -13.33 -2.35
C SER A 93 11.27 -14.10 -1.12
N GLN A 94 12.00 -13.44 -0.21
CA GLN A 94 12.42 -14.06 1.05
C GLN A 94 11.24 -14.30 2.00
N LEU A 95 10.26 -13.39 2.06
CA LEU A 95 9.06 -13.55 2.88
C LEU A 95 8.19 -14.71 2.38
N LEU A 96 8.09 -14.89 1.06
CA LEU A 96 7.38 -15.99 0.43
C LEU A 96 8.16 -17.33 0.50
N GLY A 97 9.50 -17.26 0.55
CA GLY A 97 10.38 -18.43 0.46
C GLY A 97 10.57 -18.95 -0.97
N GLU A 98 10.15 -18.18 -1.97
CA GLU A 98 10.24 -18.48 -3.40
C GLU A 98 10.33 -17.18 -4.22
N PRO A 99 10.77 -17.22 -5.49
CA PRO A 99 10.81 -16.03 -6.34
C PRO A 99 9.44 -15.38 -6.48
N ALA A 100 9.36 -14.10 -6.13
CA ALA A 100 8.13 -13.32 -6.25
C ALA A 100 7.95 -12.76 -7.65
N VAL A 101 6.68 -12.62 -8.07
CA VAL A 101 6.28 -11.90 -9.28
C VAL A 101 5.28 -10.82 -8.92
N LEU A 102 5.30 -9.72 -9.66
CA LEU A 102 4.33 -8.65 -9.44
C LEU A 102 2.95 -9.09 -9.91
N PHE A 103 1.99 -9.11 -8.99
CA PHE A 103 0.59 -9.38 -9.29
C PHE A 103 -0.17 -8.10 -9.61
N LYS A 104 0.03 -7.04 -8.83
CA LYS A 104 -0.68 -5.78 -8.97
C LYS A 104 0.16 -4.62 -8.43
N ASP A 105 0.11 -3.51 -9.13
CA ASP A 105 0.71 -2.25 -8.73
C ASP A 105 -0.36 -1.21 -8.36
N LYS A 106 -0.01 -0.29 -7.46
CA LYS A 106 -0.91 0.76 -7.01
C LYS A 106 -0.17 1.92 -6.37
N ILE A 107 -0.56 3.14 -6.72
CA ILE A 107 -0.19 4.36 -6.00
C ILE A 107 -1.43 4.86 -5.26
N ASN A 108 -1.32 5.12 -3.96
CA ASN A 108 -2.37 5.76 -3.18
C ASN A 108 -2.01 7.21 -2.90
N PHE A 109 -2.94 8.11 -3.19
CA PHE A 109 -2.80 9.55 -2.94
C PHE A 109 -3.55 9.95 -1.67
N ASN A 110 -2.83 10.00 -0.54
CA ASN A 110 -3.39 10.39 0.75
C ASN A 110 -3.36 11.91 0.91
N THR A 111 -4.09 12.63 0.07
CA THR A 111 -4.18 14.09 0.14
C THR A 111 -5.34 14.54 1.02
N ALA A 112 -5.28 15.76 1.58
CA ALA A 112 -6.33 16.29 2.45
C ALA A 112 -7.72 16.22 1.82
N GLY A 113 -8.72 15.87 2.61
CA GLY A 113 -10.11 15.70 2.17
C GLY A 113 -10.42 14.32 1.57
N GLY A 114 -9.52 13.34 1.71
CA GLY A 114 -9.79 11.95 1.34
C GLY A 114 -10.66 11.22 2.36
N ASP A 115 -11.54 10.33 1.86
CA ASP A 115 -12.48 9.59 2.71
C ASP A 115 -11.83 8.39 3.43
N GLY A 116 -10.61 8.01 3.04
CA GLY A 116 -10.02 6.77 3.54
C GLY A 116 -10.68 5.54 2.91
N PHE A 117 -10.70 4.45 3.66
CA PHE A 117 -11.47 3.25 3.29
C PHE A 117 -11.83 2.41 4.52
N ARG A 118 -12.95 1.72 4.40
CA ARG A 118 -13.43 0.81 5.45
C ARG A 118 -12.49 -0.37 5.64
N PRO A 119 -12.40 -0.92 6.86
CA PRO A 119 -11.60 -2.10 7.15
C PRO A 119 -11.87 -3.25 6.17
N ARG A 120 -10.80 -3.86 5.66
CA ARG A 120 -10.88 -5.03 4.78
C ARG A 120 -9.49 -5.69 4.63
N PRO A 121 -9.39 -7.00 4.45
CA PRO A 121 -8.19 -7.64 3.92
C PRO A 121 -8.14 -7.50 2.39
N ASN A 122 -6.95 -7.48 1.81
CA ASN A 122 -6.81 -7.46 0.35
C ASN A 122 -7.37 -8.73 -0.30
N GLN A 123 -7.26 -9.86 0.40
CA GLN A 123 -7.78 -11.17 -0.03
C GLN A 123 -9.28 -11.18 -0.29
N GLN A 124 -10.03 -10.27 0.33
CA GLN A 124 -11.49 -10.12 0.11
C GLN A 124 -11.86 -9.83 -1.36
N ALA A 125 -10.92 -9.37 -2.17
CA ALA A 125 -11.10 -9.17 -3.61
C ALA A 125 -10.98 -10.47 -4.44
N GLY A 126 -11.11 -11.65 -3.83
CA GLY A 126 -11.16 -12.94 -4.53
C GLY A 126 -9.83 -13.37 -5.15
N TRP A 127 -8.71 -12.97 -4.55
CA TRP A 127 -7.39 -13.29 -5.11
C TRP A 127 -7.00 -14.76 -5.01
N SER A 128 -7.72 -15.53 -4.18
CA SER A 128 -7.53 -16.98 -4.01
C SER A 128 -7.58 -17.79 -5.31
N VAL A 129 -8.27 -17.28 -6.34
CA VAL A 129 -8.34 -17.93 -7.65
C VAL A 129 -7.02 -17.84 -8.44
N TYR A 130 -6.12 -16.92 -8.09
CA TYR A 130 -4.84 -16.72 -8.80
C TYR A 130 -3.66 -17.38 -8.09
N ALA A 131 -3.57 -17.24 -6.77
CA ALA A 131 -2.50 -17.83 -5.97
C ALA A 131 -2.93 -17.98 -4.50
N ARG A 132 -2.11 -18.73 -3.73
CA ARG A 132 -2.36 -18.96 -2.31
C ARG A 132 -1.77 -17.88 -1.42
N LEU A 133 -0.66 -17.28 -1.84
CA LEU A 133 0.12 -16.34 -1.04
C LEU A 133 0.28 -15.03 -1.81
N PHE A 134 -0.01 -13.93 -1.13
CA PHE A 134 0.24 -12.60 -1.63
C PHE A 134 0.83 -11.75 -0.52
N VAL A 135 1.92 -11.07 -0.82
CA VAL A 135 2.54 -10.08 0.06
C VAL A 135 2.38 -8.70 -0.55
N THR A 136 1.83 -7.78 0.20
CA THR A 136 1.84 -6.37 -0.17
C THR A 136 3.13 -5.73 0.32
N ALA A 137 3.85 -5.06 -0.56
CA ALA A 137 4.98 -4.19 -0.23
C ALA A 137 4.54 -2.73 -0.40
N LEU A 138 4.26 -2.05 0.70
CA LEU A 138 3.87 -0.65 0.72
C LEU A 138 5.10 0.23 0.91
N VAL A 139 5.58 0.84 -0.17
CA VAL A 139 6.69 1.80 -0.16
C VAL A 139 6.18 3.18 0.24
N SER A 140 6.71 3.74 1.31
CA SER A 140 6.38 5.10 1.74
C SER A 140 7.19 6.12 0.92
N ILE A 141 6.50 6.89 0.07
CA ILE A 141 7.09 7.97 -0.72
C ILE A 141 7.16 9.25 0.11
N ASP A 142 6.16 9.44 0.97
CA ASP A 142 6.04 10.52 1.92
C ASP A 142 5.94 9.98 3.34
N GLU A 143 6.05 10.86 4.32
CA GLU A 143 5.76 10.51 5.71
C GLU A 143 4.30 10.06 5.85
N ALA A 144 4.10 8.92 6.49
CA ALA A 144 2.79 8.36 6.80
C ALA A 144 2.58 8.33 8.31
N THR A 145 1.58 9.07 8.79
CA THR A 145 1.17 9.14 10.20
C THR A 145 -0.33 8.91 10.33
N PRO A 146 -0.86 8.60 11.52
CA PRO A 146 -2.32 8.51 11.72
C PRO A 146 -3.07 9.77 11.27
N GLU A 147 -2.48 10.95 11.48
CA GLU A 147 -3.13 12.24 11.19
C GLU A 147 -3.22 12.54 9.69
N ASN A 148 -2.32 12.00 8.88
CA ASN A 148 -2.31 12.20 7.43
C ASN A 148 -2.87 11.01 6.64
N GLY A 149 -3.58 10.09 7.30
CA GLY A 149 -4.19 8.93 6.68
C GLY A 149 -3.21 7.78 6.46
N GLY A 150 -2.24 7.62 7.34
CA GLY A 150 -1.40 6.44 7.40
C GLY A 150 -2.21 5.16 7.54
N LEU A 151 -1.66 4.04 7.09
CA LEU A 151 -2.32 2.75 7.13
C LEU A 151 -2.33 2.19 8.57
N GLU A 152 -3.47 1.65 8.96
CA GLU A 152 -3.64 0.84 10.16
C GLU A 152 -3.77 -0.63 9.76
N LEU A 153 -3.09 -1.51 10.46
CA LEU A 153 -3.02 -2.94 10.18
C LEU A 153 -3.39 -3.73 11.45
N ALA A 154 -4.09 -4.84 11.25
CA ALA A 154 -4.39 -5.78 12.33
C ALA A 154 -3.52 -7.03 12.17
N ALA A 155 -2.34 -7.03 12.78
CA ALA A 155 -1.37 -8.10 12.68
C ALA A 155 -1.88 -9.44 13.24
N GLY A 156 -1.33 -10.56 12.77
CA GLY A 156 -1.60 -11.90 13.29
C GLY A 156 -2.93 -12.52 12.85
N HIS A 157 -3.61 -11.95 11.86
CA HIS A 157 -4.91 -12.47 11.38
C HIS A 157 -4.81 -13.52 10.26
N HIS A 158 -3.69 -13.65 9.57
CA HIS A 158 -3.49 -14.60 8.46
C HIS A 158 -3.87 -16.05 8.81
N ARG A 159 -3.51 -16.48 10.01
CA ARG A 159 -3.78 -17.85 10.50
C ARG A 159 -5.26 -18.15 10.71
N ARG A 160 -6.09 -17.12 10.72
CA ARG A 160 -7.55 -17.24 10.88
C ARG A 160 -8.28 -17.34 9.54
N GLY A 161 -7.55 -17.23 8.42
CA GLY A 161 -8.12 -17.16 7.10
C GLY A 161 -8.82 -15.85 6.80
N LEU A 162 -9.69 -15.83 5.81
CA LEU A 162 -10.42 -14.63 5.41
C LEU A 162 -11.44 -14.24 6.48
N ILE A 163 -11.36 -12.99 6.95
CA ILE A 163 -12.40 -12.41 7.77
C ILE A 163 -13.56 -11.97 6.85
N GLY A 164 -14.76 -12.42 7.17
CA GLY A 164 -15.95 -12.16 6.34
C GLY A 164 -15.97 -13.01 5.08
N GLU A 165 -16.59 -12.51 4.03
CA GLU A 165 -16.77 -13.20 2.76
C GLU A 165 -16.12 -12.41 1.61
N GLU A 166 -15.69 -13.11 0.56
CA GLU A 166 -15.20 -12.47 -0.66
C GLU A 166 -16.28 -11.54 -1.24
N TRP A 167 -15.83 -10.38 -1.71
CA TRP A 167 -16.67 -9.35 -2.36
C TRP A 167 -17.75 -8.71 -1.47
N LYS A 168 -17.80 -9.03 -0.17
CA LYS A 168 -18.74 -8.41 0.78
C LYS A 168 -18.02 -7.50 1.78
N PRO A 169 -18.54 -6.30 2.07
CA PRO A 169 -18.01 -5.45 3.13
C PRO A 169 -18.01 -6.17 4.48
N LEU A 170 -17.00 -5.93 5.29
CA LEU A 170 -16.96 -6.43 6.67
C LEU A 170 -18.05 -5.77 7.50
N THR A 171 -18.70 -6.56 8.34
CA THR A 171 -19.69 -6.11 9.31
C THR A 171 -19.02 -5.74 10.64
N GLU A 172 -19.73 -5.06 11.53
CA GLU A 172 -19.27 -4.78 12.90
C GLU A 172 -18.95 -6.07 13.66
N ALA A 173 -19.73 -7.12 13.45
CA ALA A 173 -19.48 -8.43 14.06
C ALA A 173 -18.16 -9.04 13.59
N ASN A 174 -17.79 -8.89 12.31
CA ASN A 174 -16.50 -9.33 11.80
C ASN A 174 -15.33 -8.57 12.44
N LEU A 175 -15.55 -7.31 12.80
CA LEU A 175 -14.52 -6.40 13.31
C LEU A 175 -14.42 -6.39 14.84
N SER A 176 -15.36 -7.00 15.56
CA SER A 176 -15.45 -6.92 17.03
C SER A 176 -14.20 -7.40 17.79
N ALA A 177 -13.44 -8.35 17.21
CA ALA A 177 -12.20 -8.87 17.77
C ALA A 177 -10.94 -8.42 17.01
N VAL A 178 -11.06 -7.47 16.09
CA VAL A 178 -9.95 -6.98 15.26
C VAL A 178 -9.36 -5.73 15.89
N GLN A 179 -8.10 -5.79 16.26
CA GLN A 179 -7.37 -4.65 16.82
C GLN A 179 -6.45 -4.05 15.77
N PHE A 180 -6.75 -2.84 15.34
CA PHE A 180 -5.92 -2.09 14.40
C PHE A 180 -4.85 -1.30 15.15
N ALA A 181 -3.65 -1.30 14.59
CA ALA A 181 -2.55 -0.48 15.05
C ALA A 181 -2.00 0.36 13.89
N ALA A 182 -1.67 1.61 14.16
CA ALA A 182 -1.01 2.47 13.19
C ALA A 182 0.46 2.06 13.05
N HIS A 183 0.94 2.10 11.82
CA HIS A 183 2.34 1.82 11.49
C HIS A 183 2.97 3.03 10.79
N PRO A 184 3.39 4.05 11.56
CA PRO A 184 4.01 5.23 10.98
C PRO A 184 5.26 4.87 10.18
N ALA A 185 5.42 5.49 9.02
CA ALA A 185 6.51 5.23 8.11
C ALA A 185 7.07 6.52 7.53
N SER A 186 8.39 6.58 7.42
CA SER A 186 9.12 7.68 6.79
C SER A 186 9.39 7.36 5.32
N PRO A 187 9.71 8.36 4.49
CA PRO A 187 10.11 8.13 3.10
C PRO A 187 11.24 7.09 2.99
N GLY A 188 11.03 6.07 2.17
CA GLY A 188 11.97 4.95 1.98
C GLY A 188 11.70 3.74 2.87
N ASP A 189 10.85 3.85 3.87
CA ASP A 189 10.38 2.68 4.63
C ASP A 189 9.44 1.84 3.76
N VAL A 190 9.48 0.53 3.98
CA VAL A 190 8.56 -0.41 3.32
C VAL A 190 7.86 -1.25 4.37
N VAL A 191 6.54 -1.26 4.30
CA VAL A 191 5.68 -2.09 5.15
C VAL A 191 5.23 -3.29 4.32
N PHE A 192 5.59 -4.48 4.77
CA PHE A 192 5.18 -5.75 4.15
C PHE A 192 4.08 -6.38 4.99
N PHE A 193 3.03 -6.83 4.35
CA PHE A 193 1.95 -7.54 5.02
C PHE A 193 1.25 -8.55 4.10
N ASP A 194 0.76 -9.61 4.70
CA ASP A 194 0.01 -10.66 4.02
C ASP A 194 -1.36 -10.14 3.57
N SER A 195 -1.90 -10.69 2.49
CA SER A 195 -3.19 -10.30 1.92
C SER A 195 -4.39 -10.55 2.83
N TYR A 196 -4.27 -11.44 3.81
CA TYR A 196 -5.29 -11.73 4.83
C TYR A 196 -5.28 -10.74 5.99
N VAL A 197 -4.23 -9.94 6.14
CA VAL A 197 -4.17 -8.90 7.19
C VAL A 197 -5.25 -7.85 6.93
N PRO A 198 -6.17 -7.61 7.87
CA PRO A 198 -7.13 -6.52 7.76
C PRO A 198 -6.40 -5.18 7.76
N ILE A 199 -6.74 -4.35 6.80
CA ILE A 199 -6.21 -3.00 6.65
C ILE A 199 -7.33 -1.99 6.78
N SER A 200 -7.01 -0.84 7.36
CA SER A 200 -7.92 0.30 7.51
C SER A 200 -7.16 1.59 7.22
N ARG A 201 -7.88 2.60 6.82
CA ARG A 201 -7.35 3.95 6.69
C ARG A 201 -8.42 4.98 7.01
N GLY A 202 -8.14 5.80 8.02
CA GLY A 202 -8.98 6.91 8.39
C GLY A 202 -9.04 8.02 7.34
N ARG A 203 -9.92 8.99 7.57
CA ARG A 203 -10.04 10.20 6.75
C ARG A 203 -8.78 11.06 6.88
N THR A 204 -8.31 11.59 5.77
CA THR A 204 -7.14 12.47 5.75
C THR A 204 -7.54 13.89 6.09
N ALA A 205 -7.31 14.31 7.33
CA ALA A 205 -7.65 15.66 7.81
C ALA A 205 -6.59 16.70 7.45
N ARG A 206 -5.30 16.31 7.40
CA ARG A 206 -4.18 17.22 7.12
C ARG A 206 -3.68 17.11 5.67
N PRO A 207 -3.24 18.22 5.07
CA PRO A 207 -2.60 18.19 3.77
C PRO A 207 -1.27 17.42 3.84
N ARG A 208 -0.92 16.76 2.74
CA ARG A 208 0.42 16.22 2.51
C ARG A 208 1.45 17.35 2.76
N PRO A 209 2.53 17.14 3.51
CA PRO A 209 3.60 18.10 3.55
C PRO A 209 4.09 18.33 2.12
N VAL A 210 3.90 19.54 1.61
CA VAL A 210 4.48 19.93 0.33
C VAL A 210 5.98 19.98 0.59
N ALA A 211 6.76 19.12 -0.07
CA ALA A 211 8.20 19.26 -0.07
C ALA A 211 8.51 20.67 -0.57
N SER A 212 8.94 21.55 0.34
CA SER A 212 9.43 22.85 -0.05
C SER A 212 10.66 22.61 -0.90
N SER A 213 10.56 22.91 -2.20
CA SER A 213 11.72 23.11 -3.05
C SER A 213 12.43 24.34 -2.50
N ALA A 214 13.55 24.15 -1.78
CA ALA A 214 14.56 25.14 -1.57
C ALA A 214 15.59 25.02 -2.69
#